data_e81a5e67a2404eeba434ad38d8025a9a
#
_entry.id   e81a5e67a2404eeba434ad38d8025a9a
#
_cell.length_a   1.000
_cell.length_b   1.000
_cell.length_c   1.000
_cell.angle_alpha   90.00
_cell.angle_beta   90.00
_cell.angle_gamma   90.00
#
_symmetry.space_group_name_H-M   'P 1'
#
loop_
_entity.id
_entity.type
_entity.pdbx_description
1 polymer ?
#
loop_
_entity_poly.entity_id
_entity_poly.type
_entity_poly.pdbx_seq_one_letter_code
_entity_poly.pdbx_strand_id
1 'polypeptide(L)'
;MRSSRTSTAGCSGRCAAPKVNAHDFPDPSVPRVHPYGIYELARNKGFVMVGTDHDTATFAVASIRAWWRAEGRRAYPKARRLLITADAGGSNGSRLRLWKWELQRFADELSLPISVNHFPPGTSKWNKVEHRLFSFISSNWKGEPLVDYETVVNLIAKTTTTGLDVSCRLDRRRYPLGRKVTDEEWAKIDLVRDDFHGDWNYTIRPRPKV
;
A
#
# COMPACT_ATOMS: atom_id res chain seq x y z
N MET A 1 2.11 35.39 -68.37
CA MET A 1 2.78 35.11 -67.08
C MET A 1 1.77 34.48 -66.13
N ARG A 2 1.86 33.18 -65.91
CA ARG A 2 0.96 32.44 -64.99
C ARG A 2 1.74 32.01 -63.79
N SER A 3 1.34 32.50 -62.64
CA SER A 3 1.87 32.15 -61.32
C SER A 3 1.35 30.78 -60.90
N SER A 4 2.22 29.83 -60.67
CA SER A 4 1.93 28.51 -60.10
C SER A 4 1.85 28.61 -58.60
N ARG A 5 0.67 28.30 -58.02
CA ARG A 5 0.51 28.12 -56.56
C ARG A 5 0.77 26.65 -56.26
N THR A 6 1.83 26.38 -55.51
CA THR A 6 2.08 25.10 -54.86
C THR A 6 1.20 24.97 -53.63
N SER A 7 0.27 24.00 -53.61
CA SER A 7 -0.51 23.65 -52.47
C SER A 7 0.30 22.72 -51.57
N THR A 8 0.62 23.17 -50.36
CA THR A 8 1.13 22.33 -49.27
C THR A 8 -0.01 21.50 -48.70
N ALA A 9 0.03 20.20 -48.90
CA ALA A 9 -0.85 19.24 -48.25
C ALA A 9 -0.48 19.16 -46.75
N GLY A 10 -1.37 19.69 -45.89
CA GLY A 10 -1.31 19.57 -44.44
C GLY A 10 -1.64 18.13 -44.04
N CYS A 11 -0.66 17.44 -43.51
CA CYS A 11 -0.85 16.13 -42.88
C CYS A 11 -1.55 16.30 -41.53
N SER A 12 -2.89 16.19 -41.51
CA SER A 12 -3.68 16.17 -40.29
C SER A 12 -3.82 14.73 -39.77
N GLY A 13 -2.74 14.16 -39.31
CA GLY A 13 -2.78 12.94 -38.50
C GLY A 13 -3.27 13.28 -37.11
N ARG A 14 -4.59 13.24 -36.88
CA ARG A 14 -5.12 13.16 -35.51
C ARG A 14 -4.73 11.79 -34.96
N CYS A 15 -3.75 11.74 -34.06
CA CYS A 15 -3.59 10.57 -33.21
C CYS A 15 -4.90 10.39 -32.46
N ALA A 16 -5.62 9.29 -32.74
CA ALA A 16 -6.80 8.92 -31.96
C ALA A 16 -6.34 8.70 -30.53
N ALA A 17 -6.97 9.39 -29.58
CA ALA A 17 -6.72 9.15 -28.17
C ALA A 17 -6.98 7.66 -27.87
N PRO A 18 -6.11 7.00 -27.11
CA PRO A 18 -6.29 5.60 -26.75
C PRO A 18 -7.65 5.45 -26.05
N LYS A 19 -8.44 4.46 -26.48
CA LYS A 19 -9.71 4.13 -25.82
C LYS A 19 -9.38 3.57 -24.45
N VAL A 20 -9.76 4.28 -23.40
CA VAL A 20 -9.68 3.82 -22.02
C VAL A 20 -11.04 3.24 -21.61
N ASN A 21 -11.05 2.07 -20.96
CA ASN A 21 -12.26 1.51 -20.41
C ASN A 21 -12.80 2.41 -19.30
N ALA A 22 -14.10 2.75 -19.38
CA ALA A 22 -14.78 3.44 -18.30
C ALA A 22 -14.78 2.54 -17.04
N HIS A 23 -14.65 3.16 -15.87
CA HIS A 23 -14.47 2.46 -14.57
C HIS A 23 -15.63 1.52 -14.17
N ASP A 24 -16.76 1.54 -14.85
CA ASP A 24 -17.98 0.84 -14.45
C ASP A 24 -18.00 -0.65 -14.82
N PHE A 25 -17.13 -1.10 -15.74
CA PHE A 25 -17.03 -2.51 -16.13
C PHE A 25 -15.56 -2.92 -16.24
N PRO A 26 -14.98 -3.49 -15.18
CA PRO A 26 -13.60 -3.95 -15.23
C PRO A 26 -13.46 -5.07 -16.27
N ASP A 27 -12.54 -4.87 -17.22
CA ASP A 27 -12.20 -5.88 -18.22
C ASP A 27 -11.57 -7.08 -17.51
N PRO A 28 -12.13 -8.30 -17.61
CA PRO A 28 -11.57 -9.50 -16.99
C PRO A 28 -10.19 -9.87 -17.51
N SER A 29 -9.80 -9.39 -18.71
CA SER A 29 -8.49 -9.64 -19.31
C SER A 29 -7.39 -8.75 -18.72
N VAL A 30 -7.74 -7.64 -18.05
CA VAL A 30 -6.78 -6.75 -17.39
C VAL A 30 -6.43 -7.30 -16.00
N PRO A 31 -5.14 -7.54 -15.72
CA PRO A 31 -4.71 -8.02 -14.42
C PRO A 31 -5.13 -7.09 -13.28
N ARG A 32 -5.79 -7.63 -12.25
CA ARG A 32 -6.11 -6.87 -11.04
C ARG A 32 -4.86 -6.65 -10.22
N VAL A 33 -4.71 -5.45 -9.68
CA VAL A 33 -3.64 -5.08 -8.77
C VAL A 33 -4.20 -4.60 -7.45
N HIS A 34 -3.49 -4.91 -6.38
CA HIS A 34 -3.83 -4.49 -5.02
C HIS A 34 -2.65 -3.66 -4.46
N PRO A 35 -2.66 -2.34 -4.62
CA PRO A 35 -1.60 -1.50 -4.07
C PRO A 35 -1.79 -1.35 -2.55
N TYR A 36 -0.76 -1.68 -1.79
CA TYR A 36 -0.68 -1.42 -0.35
C TYR A 36 0.37 -0.35 -0.08
N GLY A 37 -0.07 0.81 0.39
CA GLY A 37 0.78 1.97 0.62
C GLY A 37 1.25 2.06 2.06
N ILE A 38 2.50 2.40 2.25
CA ILE A 38 3.11 2.76 3.52
C ILE A 38 3.69 4.15 3.37
N TYR A 39 3.31 5.06 4.25
CA TYR A 39 3.84 6.40 4.28
C TYR A 39 4.63 6.62 5.58
N GLU A 40 5.92 6.82 5.42
CA GLU A 40 6.84 7.09 6.52
C GLU A 40 6.84 8.58 6.86
N LEU A 41 6.27 8.92 8.00
CA LEU A 41 6.03 10.30 8.41
C LEU A 41 7.32 11.11 8.63
N ALA A 42 8.32 10.50 9.25
CA ALA A 42 9.53 11.22 9.67
C ALA A 42 10.41 11.64 8.49
N ARG A 43 10.44 10.85 7.42
CA ARG A 43 11.28 11.09 6.23
C ARG A 43 10.50 11.55 5.02
N ASN A 44 9.17 11.67 5.13
CA ASN A 44 8.28 11.98 4.01
C ASN A 44 8.49 11.02 2.82
N LYS A 45 8.51 9.71 3.09
CA LYS A 45 8.72 8.69 2.06
C LYS A 45 7.52 7.79 1.90
N GLY A 46 7.25 7.42 0.65
CA GLY A 46 6.27 6.43 0.29
C GLY A 46 6.91 5.11 -0.09
N PHE A 47 6.31 4.01 0.35
CA PHE A 47 6.61 2.67 -0.13
C PHE A 47 5.31 2.00 -0.53
N VAL A 48 5.24 1.49 -1.76
CA VAL A 48 4.05 0.81 -2.26
C VAL A 48 4.41 -0.61 -2.66
N MET A 49 3.64 -1.57 -2.11
CA MET A 49 3.67 -2.94 -2.59
C MET A 49 2.48 -3.17 -3.50
N VAL A 50 2.72 -3.59 -4.72
CA VAL A 50 1.68 -3.95 -5.70
C VAL A 50 1.50 -5.45 -5.67
N GLY A 51 0.41 -5.92 -5.07
CA GLY A 51 0.03 -7.33 -5.02
C GLY A 51 -0.73 -7.76 -6.27
N THR A 52 -0.52 -9.00 -6.70
CA THR A 52 -1.18 -9.60 -7.88
C THR A 52 -2.27 -10.61 -7.52
N ASP A 53 -2.52 -10.85 -6.23
CA ASP A 53 -3.48 -11.86 -5.77
C ASP A 53 -4.65 -11.20 -5.02
N HIS A 54 -4.61 -11.12 -3.70
CA HIS A 54 -5.71 -10.58 -2.89
C HIS A 54 -5.22 -9.60 -1.83
N ASP A 55 -6.03 -8.58 -1.54
CA ASP A 55 -5.82 -7.69 -0.42
C ASP A 55 -6.29 -8.37 0.89
N THR A 56 -5.36 -9.04 1.55
CA THR A 56 -5.58 -9.75 2.81
C THR A 56 -4.72 -9.18 3.93
N ALA A 57 -5.05 -9.48 5.18
CA ALA A 57 -4.22 -9.08 6.32
C ALA A 57 -2.80 -9.66 6.24
N THR A 58 -2.64 -10.85 5.67
CA THR A 58 -1.32 -11.46 5.42
C THR A 58 -0.52 -10.63 4.41
N PHE A 59 -1.15 -10.17 3.32
CA PHE A 59 -0.51 -9.28 2.34
C PHE A 59 -0.16 -7.92 2.95
N ALA A 60 -1.06 -7.34 3.74
CA ALA A 60 -0.83 -6.06 4.40
C ALA A 60 0.42 -6.11 5.30
N VAL A 61 0.53 -7.11 6.19
CA VAL A 61 1.71 -7.26 7.06
C VAL A 61 2.96 -7.66 6.28
N ALA A 62 2.82 -8.46 5.20
CA ALA A 62 3.94 -8.78 4.32
C ALA A 62 4.49 -7.53 3.62
N SER A 63 3.63 -6.57 3.26
CA SER A 63 4.02 -5.28 2.69
C SER A 63 4.79 -4.42 3.70
N ILE A 64 4.32 -4.34 4.96
CA ILE A 64 5.02 -3.63 6.04
C ILE A 64 6.38 -4.28 6.32
N ARG A 65 6.44 -5.62 6.34
CA ARG A 65 7.69 -6.37 6.51
C ARG A 65 8.68 -6.09 5.37
N ALA A 66 8.19 -6.00 4.12
CA ALA A 66 9.02 -5.68 2.96
C ALA A 66 9.60 -4.26 3.04
N TRP A 67 8.80 -3.28 3.41
CA TRP A 67 9.28 -1.92 3.69
C TRP A 67 10.35 -1.91 4.77
N TRP A 68 10.10 -2.57 5.90
CA TRP A 68 11.07 -2.61 6.99
C TRP A 68 12.41 -3.20 6.57
N ARG A 69 12.39 -4.30 5.84
CA ARG A 69 13.61 -4.96 5.34
C ARG A 69 14.35 -4.12 4.30
N ALA A 70 13.61 -3.42 3.43
CA ALA A 70 14.18 -2.60 2.37
C ALA A 70 14.77 -1.29 2.89
N GLU A 71 14.05 -0.61 3.76
CA GLU A 71 14.33 0.76 4.16
C GLU A 71 14.35 0.97 5.67
N GLY A 72 13.31 0.53 6.38
CA GLY A 72 13.08 0.84 7.79
C GLY A 72 14.25 0.46 8.69
N ARG A 73 14.75 -0.79 8.57
CA ARG A 73 15.86 -1.29 9.38
C ARG A 73 17.12 -0.44 9.24
N ARG A 74 17.41 0.02 8.03
CA ARG A 74 18.59 0.86 7.76
C ARG A 74 18.38 2.30 8.23
N ALA A 75 17.16 2.82 8.08
CA ALA A 75 16.81 4.16 8.50
C ALA A 75 16.76 4.31 10.03
N TYR A 76 16.32 3.25 10.73
CA TYR A 76 16.11 3.23 12.18
C TYR A 76 16.87 2.10 12.89
N PRO A 77 18.21 2.08 12.85
CA PRO A 77 19.01 0.98 13.41
C PRO A 77 18.89 0.86 14.94
N LYS A 78 18.44 1.92 15.61
CA LYS A 78 18.24 1.98 17.06
C LYS A 78 16.76 1.95 17.47
N ALA A 79 15.86 1.56 16.55
CA ALA A 79 14.44 1.48 16.88
C ALA A 79 14.20 0.54 18.06
N ARG A 80 13.35 0.98 18.99
CA ARG A 80 12.90 0.18 20.15
C ARG A 80 11.43 -0.17 20.07
N ARG A 81 10.71 0.39 19.10
CA ARG A 81 9.28 0.18 18.85
C ARG A 81 8.95 0.58 17.42
N LEU A 82 8.01 -0.09 16.82
CA LEU A 82 7.38 0.33 15.57
C LEU A 82 5.97 0.84 15.89
N LEU A 83 5.64 2.05 15.44
CA LEU A 83 4.30 2.60 15.51
C LEU A 83 3.66 2.54 14.13
N ILE A 84 2.46 1.98 14.06
CA ILE A 84 1.64 1.90 12.85
C ILE A 84 0.33 2.65 13.12
N THR A 85 0.00 3.61 12.27
CA THR A 85 -1.35 4.18 12.20
C THR A 85 -2.06 3.59 10.98
N ALA A 86 -3.28 3.12 11.12
CA ALA A 86 -3.99 2.42 10.06
C ALA A 86 -5.50 2.73 10.11
N ASP A 87 -6.18 2.51 8.99
CA ASP A 87 -7.64 2.53 9.00
C ASP A 87 -8.20 1.37 9.81
N ALA A 88 -9.42 1.52 10.30
CA ALA A 88 -10.09 0.49 11.09
C ALA A 88 -10.75 -0.60 10.23
N GLY A 89 -10.73 -0.49 8.91
CA GLY A 89 -11.35 -1.40 7.93
C GLY A 89 -10.36 -2.07 6.99
N GLY A 90 -10.88 -2.87 6.05
CA GLY A 90 -10.07 -3.55 5.04
C GLY A 90 -9.13 -4.61 5.60
N SER A 91 -8.01 -4.83 4.90
CA SER A 91 -7.00 -5.84 5.24
C SER A 91 -6.26 -5.59 6.57
N ASN A 92 -6.25 -4.36 7.05
CA ASN A 92 -5.67 -3.94 8.32
C ASN A 92 -6.72 -3.60 9.39
N GLY A 93 -7.94 -4.12 9.25
CA GLY A 93 -9.06 -3.82 10.15
C GLY A 93 -8.80 -4.18 11.62
N SER A 94 -9.22 -3.29 12.54
CA SER A 94 -9.00 -3.44 13.98
C SER A 94 -9.62 -4.70 14.59
N ARG A 95 -10.67 -5.26 13.98
CA ARG A 95 -11.36 -6.48 14.43
C ARG A 95 -10.77 -7.76 13.85
N LEU A 96 -9.87 -7.68 12.88
CA LEU A 96 -9.33 -8.86 12.21
C LEU A 96 -8.32 -9.60 13.10
N ARG A 97 -8.64 -10.83 13.49
CA ARG A 97 -7.71 -11.71 14.21
C ARG A 97 -6.45 -11.98 13.36
N LEU A 98 -6.61 -12.17 12.05
CA LEU A 98 -5.50 -12.47 11.15
C LEU A 98 -4.49 -11.31 11.06
N TRP A 99 -4.95 -10.05 11.08
CA TRP A 99 -4.07 -8.89 11.14
C TRP A 99 -3.18 -8.93 12.40
N LYS A 100 -3.79 -9.15 13.57
CA LYS A 100 -3.06 -9.22 14.85
C LYS A 100 -2.12 -10.41 14.91
N TRP A 101 -2.52 -11.57 14.35
CA TRP A 101 -1.69 -12.76 14.26
C TRP A 101 -0.46 -12.53 13.40
N GLU A 102 -0.61 -11.95 12.22
CA GLU A 102 0.51 -11.65 11.34
C GLU A 102 1.45 -10.58 11.94
N LEU A 103 0.90 -9.60 12.65
CA LEU A 103 1.71 -8.63 13.41
C LEU A 103 2.48 -9.28 14.56
N GLN A 104 1.90 -10.28 15.25
CA GLN A 104 2.64 -11.04 16.26
C GLN A 104 3.85 -11.72 15.65
N ARG A 105 3.67 -12.42 14.54
CA ARG A 105 4.79 -13.06 13.83
C ARG A 105 5.85 -12.05 13.39
N PHE A 106 5.43 -10.87 13.01
CA PHE A 106 6.35 -9.81 12.62
C PHE A 106 7.07 -9.19 13.82
N ALA A 107 6.38 -8.96 14.93
CA ALA A 107 6.99 -8.49 16.18
C ALA A 107 8.07 -9.48 16.69
N ASP A 108 7.79 -10.79 16.65
CA ASP A 108 8.73 -11.84 17.03
C ASP A 108 9.97 -11.84 16.12
N GLU A 109 9.78 -11.71 14.80
CA GLU A 109 10.86 -11.60 13.82
C GLU A 109 11.79 -10.43 14.13
N LEU A 110 11.19 -9.27 14.41
CA LEU A 110 11.94 -8.05 14.70
C LEU A 110 12.55 -8.03 16.12
N SER A 111 12.00 -8.80 17.03
CA SER A 111 12.22 -8.65 18.48
C SER A 111 11.89 -7.23 18.97
N LEU A 112 10.88 -6.62 18.37
CA LEU A 112 10.42 -5.25 18.67
C LEU A 112 8.91 -5.22 18.91
N PRO A 113 8.42 -4.48 19.93
CA PRO A 113 7.01 -4.24 20.09
C PRO A 113 6.46 -3.40 18.94
N ILE A 114 5.27 -3.76 18.47
CA ILE A 114 4.53 -3.05 17.43
C ILE A 114 3.29 -2.43 18.06
N SER A 115 3.24 -1.10 18.12
CA SER A 115 2.05 -0.36 18.54
C SER A 115 1.20 -0.01 17.33
N VAL A 116 -0.11 -0.21 17.44
CA VAL A 116 -1.07 0.09 16.39
C VAL A 116 -2.12 1.05 16.91
N ASN A 117 -2.38 2.11 16.16
CA ASN A 117 -3.46 3.04 16.40
C ASN A 117 -4.33 3.09 15.15
N HIS A 118 -5.58 2.64 15.29
CA HIS A 118 -6.54 2.73 14.20
C HIS A 118 -7.27 4.07 14.23
N PHE A 119 -7.44 4.64 13.04
CA PHE A 119 -8.27 5.83 12.89
C PHE A 119 -9.73 5.50 13.15
N PRO A 120 -10.48 6.37 13.87
CA PRO A 120 -11.91 6.22 14.03
C PRO A 120 -12.64 6.22 12.68
N PRO A 121 -13.79 5.56 12.55
CA PRO A 121 -14.63 5.63 11.36
C PRO A 121 -14.94 7.09 10.97
N GLY A 122 -14.94 7.39 9.67
CA GLY A 122 -15.24 8.73 9.16
C GLY A 122 -14.09 9.76 9.29
N THR A 123 -12.89 9.32 9.66
CA THR A 123 -11.73 10.21 9.82
C THR A 123 -10.64 9.98 8.75
N SER A 124 -11.02 9.50 7.56
CA SER A 124 -10.10 9.28 6.43
C SER A 124 -9.25 10.51 6.09
N LYS A 125 -9.79 11.74 6.33
CA LYS A 125 -9.05 12.99 6.18
C LYS A 125 -7.77 13.08 7.03
N TRP A 126 -7.62 12.25 8.04
CA TRP A 126 -6.40 12.18 8.88
C TRP A 126 -5.41 11.14 8.36
N ASN A 127 -5.85 10.26 7.48
CA ASN A 127 -5.00 9.22 6.91
C ASN A 127 -3.98 9.82 5.93
N LYS A 128 -2.74 9.94 6.40
CA LYS A 128 -1.65 10.53 5.59
C LYS A 128 -1.32 9.70 4.35
N VAL A 129 -1.53 8.39 4.38
CA VAL A 129 -1.31 7.52 3.21
C VAL A 129 -2.18 7.96 2.04
N GLU A 130 -3.46 8.27 2.28
CA GLU A 130 -4.36 8.73 1.22
C GLU A 130 -3.96 10.11 0.69
N HIS A 131 -3.73 11.07 1.60
CA HIS A 131 -3.52 12.46 1.21
C HIS A 131 -2.08 12.79 0.78
N ARG A 132 -1.09 12.06 1.27
CA ARG A 132 0.33 12.33 1.02
C ARG A 132 0.99 11.33 0.07
N LEU A 133 0.35 10.21 -0.21
CA LEU A 133 0.89 9.18 -1.09
C LEU A 133 -0.08 8.89 -2.24
N PHE A 134 -1.26 8.31 -1.97
CA PHE A 134 -2.16 7.89 -3.03
C PHE A 134 -2.76 9.04 -3.85
N SER A 135 -2.97 10.22 -3.27
CA SER A 135 -3.44 11.39 -4.02
C SER A 135 -2.45 11.80 -5.12
N PHE A 136 -1.14 11.75 -4.83
CA PHE A 136 -0.11 12.05 -5.82
C PHE A 136 0.04 10.94 -6.85
N ILE A 137 -0.02 9.68 -6.41
CA ILE A 137 -0.03 8.53 -7.32
C ILE A 137 -1.20 8.63 -8.29
N SER A 138 -2.41 8.88 -7.80
CA SER A 138 -3.61 9.03 -8.63
C SER A 138 -3.51 10.20 -9.61
N SER A 139 -2.87 11.30 -9.21
CA SER A 139 -2.62 12.43 -10.11
C SER A 139 -1.64 12.08 -11.23
N ASN A 140 -0.63 11.26 -10.92
CA ASN A 140 0.38 10.80 -11.87
C ASN A 140 -0.19 9.77 -12.87
N TRP A 141 -1.25 9.05 -12.50
CA TRP A 141 -1.88 8.02 -13.35
C TRP A 141 -2.91 8.57 -14.34
N LYS A 142 -3.32 9.83 -14.19
CA LYS A 142 -4.36 10.42 -15.05
C LYS A 142 -3.97 10.36 -16.53
N GLY A 143 -4.78 9.64 -17.31
CA GLY A 143 -4.61 9.51 -18.76
C GLY A 143 -3.64 8.40 -19.20
N GLU A 144 -3.01 7.68 -18.28
CA GLU A 144 -2.13 6.56 -18.59
C GLU A 144 -2.89 5.23 -18.56
N PRO A 145 -2.84 4.41 -19.61
CA PRO A 145 -3.47 3.10 -19.61
C PRO A 145 -2.67 2.13 -18.74
N LEU A 146 -3.32 1.53 -17.74
CA LEU A 146 -2.73 0.55 -16.83
C LEU A 146 -2.83 -0.87 -17.43
N VAL A 147 -1.99 -1.17 -18.41
CA VAL A 147 -2.10 -2.39 -19.24
C VAL A 147 -1.41 -3.61 -18.61
N ASP A 148 -0.41 -3.40 -17.76
CA ASP A 148 0.33 -4.46 -17.10
C ASP A 148 0.90 -4.05 -15.75
N TYR A 149 1.43 -5.03 -15.00
CA TYR A 149 2.01 -4.80 -13.68
C TYR A 149 3.24 -3.90 -13.68
N GLU A 150 4.05 -3.95 -14.71
CA GLU A 150 5.29 -3.18 -14.82
C GLU A 150 4.98 -1.70 -15.05
N THR A 151 4.00 -1.42 -15.88
CA THR A 151 3.47 -0.06 -16.09
C THR A 151 2.97 0.53 -14.77
N VAL A 152 2.17 -0.23 -14.00
CA VAL A 152 1.68 0.22 -12.69
C VAL A 152 2.83 0.53 -11.73
N VAL A 153 3.80 -0.38 -11.60
CA VAL A 153 4.96 -0.20 -10.71
C VAL A 153 5.78 1.02 -11.12
N ASN A 154 6.03 1.18 -12.42
CA ASN A 154 6.82 2.29 -12.96
C ASN A 154 6.12 3.64 -12.75
N LEU A 155 4.81 3.71 -12.95
CA LEU A 155 4.02 4.93 -12.71
C LEU A 155 4.02 5.31 -11.23
N ILE A 156 3.90 4.33 -10.33
CA ILE A 156 4.00 4.57 -8.88
C ILE A 156 5.40 5.07 -8.53
N ALA A 157 6.44 4.39 -8.98
CA ALA A 157 7.83 4.74 -8.67
C ALA A 157 8.26 6.10 -9.25
N LYS A 158 7.66 6.53 -10.36
CA LYS A 158 7.88 7.86 -10.95
C LYS A 158 7.12 8.97 -10.22
N THR A 159 6.28 8.63 -9.25
CA THR A 159 5.54 9.64 -8.49
C THR A 159 6.50 10.42 -7.62
N THR A 160 6.79 11.64 -8.02
CA THR A 160 7.61 12.57 -7.28
C THR A 160 6.86 13.88 -7.09
N THR A 161 7.00 14.46 -5.92
CA THR A 161 6.56 15.82 -5.62
C THR A 161 7.59 16.43 -4.67
N THR A 162 7.50 17.71 -4.44
CA THR A 162 8.47 18.41 -3.58
C THR A 162 8.62 17.72 -2.22
N GLY A 163 9.74 17.03 -2.04
CA GLY A 163 10.11 16.34 -0.81
C GLY A 163 9.50 14.94 -0.60
N LEU A 164 8.66 14.42 -1.50
CA LEU A 164 8.18 13.03 -1.45
C LEU A 164 9.02 12.16 -2.39
N ASP A 165 9.53 11.07 -1.86
CA ASP A 165 10.24 10.02 -2.60
C ASP A 165 9.45 8.72 -2.43
N VAL A 166 9.08 8.06 -3.55
CA VAL A 166 8.23 6.86 -3.56
C VAL A 166 9.00 5.69 -4.15
N SER A 167 9.11 4.62 -3.37
CA SER A 167 9.57 3.33 -3.86
C SER A 167 8.40 2.37 -4.07
N CYS A 168 8.47 1.56 -5.13
CA CYS A 168 7.43 0.61 -5.47
C CYS A 168 8.02 -0.77 -5.74
N ARG A 169 7.31 -1.82 -5.32
CA ARG A 169 7.70 -3.21 -5.56
C ARG A 169 6.51 -4.06 -5.95
N LEU A 170 6.73 -4.98 -6.86
CA LEU A 170 5.74 -5.99 -7.25
C LEU A 170 5.85 -7.21 -6.34
N ASP A 171 4.71 -7.69 -5.84
CA ASP A 171 4.60 -8.93 -5.09
C ASP A 171 3.71 -9.93 -5.83
N ARG A 172 4.31 -10.99 -6.33
CA ARG A 172 3.63 -12.08 -7.07
C ARG A 172 3.27 -13.28 -6.19
N ARG A 173 3.47 -13.17 -4.88
CA ARG A 173 3.12 -14.24 -3.93
C ARG A 173 1.61 -14.37 -3.80
N ARG A 174 1.17 -15.58 -3.44
CA ARG A 174 -0.25 -15.85 -3.20
C ARG A 174 -0.61 -15.55 -1.75
N TYR A 175 -1.78 -14.93 -1.59
CA TYR A 175 -2.35 -14.54 -0.30
C TYR A 175 -3.80 -15.02 -0.22
N PRO A 176 -4.03 -16.33 0.01
CA PRO A 176 -5.35 -16.93 -0.09
C PRO A 176 -6.35 -16.27 0.86
N LEU A 177 -7.57 -16.11 0.38
CA LEU A 177 -8.71 -15.66 1.17
C LEU A 177 -9.14 -16.73 2.20
N GLY A 178 -9.87 -16.30 3.23
CA GLY A 178 -10.55 -17.21 4.16
C GLY A 178 -9.67 -17.83 5.24
N ARG A 179 -8.40 -17.46 5.38
CA ARG A 179 -7.57 -17.88 6.52
C ARG A 179 -8.20 -17.45 7.83
N LYS A 180 -8.56 -18.40 8.66
CA LYS A 180 -9.07 -18.16 10.02
C LYS A 180 -7.96 -18.42 11.04
N VAL A 181 -7.85 -17.56 12.05
CA VAL A 181 -6.99 -17.75 13.22
C VAL A 181 -7.76 -18.56 14.23
N THR A 182 -7.22 -19.70 14.65
CA THR A 182 -7.84 -20.55 15.68
C THR A 182 -7.79 -19.89 17.06
N ASP A 183 -8.56 -20.40 18.02
CA ASP A 183 -8.53 -19.83 19.38
C ASP A 183 -7.19 -20.14 20.07
N GLU A 184 -6.54 -21.26 19.75
CA GLU A 184 -5.21 -21.59 20.25
C GLU A 184 -4.12 -20.65 19.67
N GLU A 185 -4.24 -20.25 18.39
CA GLU A 185 -3.37 -19.25 17.78
C GLU A 185 -3.64 -17.87 18.40
N TRP A 186 -4.92 -17.53 18.57
CA TRP A 186 -5.31 -16.28 19.19
C TRP A 186 -4.78 -16.11 20.61
N ALA A 187 -4.87 -17.16 21.42
CA ALA A 187 -4.35 -17.18 22.80
C ALA A 187 -2.83 -16.96 22.89
N LYS A 188 -2.09 -17.19 21.80
CA LYS A 188 -0.64 -16.99 21.75
C LYS A 188 -0.22 -15.57 21.38
N ILE A 189 -1.17 -14.64 21.14
CA ILE A 189 -0.84 -13.25 20.83
C ILE A 189 -0.61 -12.48 22.14
N ASP A 190 0.59 -11.91 22.29
CA ASP A 190 0.91 -11.00 23.40
C ASP A 190 0.39 -9.59 23.07
N LEU A 191 -0.92 -9.42 23.23
CA LEU A 191 -1.67 -8.22 22.91
C LEU A 191 -1.95 -7.42 24.20
N VAL A 192 -1.36 -6.23 24.28
CA VAL A 192 -1.64 -5.27 25.36
C VAL A 192 -2.53 -4.17 24.79
N ARG A 193 -3.75 -4.07 25.29
CA ARG A 193 -4.70 -3.02 24.94
C ARG A 193 -4.34 -1.73 25.68
N ASP A 194 -4.52 -0.60 25.03
CA ASP A 194 -4.43 0.71 25.66
C ASP A 194 -5.69 0.99 26.50
N ASP A 195 -5.57 1.76 27.56
CA ASP A 195 -6.70 2.17 28.40
C ASP A 195 -7.67 3.04 27.59
N PHE A 196 -7.15 3.83 26.66
CA PHE A 196 -7.95 4.65 25.76
C PHE A 196 -8.28 3.89 24.47
N HIS A 197 -9.54 3.46 24.33
CA HIS A 197 -10.03 2.74 23.15
C HIS A 197 -9.18 1.54 22.76
N GLY A 198 -8.95 0.61 23.69
CA GLY A 198 -8.08 -0.56 23.53
C GLY A 198 -8.44 -1.53 22.39
N ASP A 199 -9.62 -1.41 21.79
CA ASP A 199 -9.97 -2.14 20.57
C ASP A 199 -9.32 -1.56 19.31
N TRP A 200 -8.96 -0.27 19.35
CA TRP A 200 -8.30 0.45 18.27
C TRP A 200 -6.84 0.77 18.56
N ASN A 201 -6.49 0.88 19.84
CA ASN A 201 -5.15 1.21 20.31
C ASN A 201 -4.58 0.03 21.08
N TYR A 202 -3.51 -0.55 20.59
CA TYR A 202 -2.89 -1.71 21.25
C TYR A 202 -1.43 -1.86 20.85
N THR A 203 -0.70 -2.62 21.66
CA THR A 203 0.68 -3.01 21.38
C THR A 203 0.78 -4.52 21.35
N ILE A 204 1.40 -5.06 20.31
CA ILE A 204 1.79 -6.45 20.21
C ILE A 204 3.24 -6.56 20.59
N ARG A 205 3.55 -7.32 21.64
CA ARG A 205 4.91 -7.52 22.13
C ARG A 205 5.53 -8.75 21.48
N PRO A 206 6.85 -8.72 21.22
CA PRO A 206 7.53 -9.91 20.74
C PRO A 206 7.56 -10.95 21.86
N ARG A 207 7.31 -12.20 21.52
CA ARG A 207 7.43 -13.32 22.45
C ARG A 207 8.91 -13.65 22.69
N PRO A 208 9.28 -14.18 23.86
CA PRO A 208 10.62 -14.66 24.11
C PRO A 208 11.01 -15.71 23.05
N LYS A 209 12.23 -15.64 22.56
CA LYS A 209 12.79 -16.73 21.74
C LYS A 209 13.05 -17.91 22.66
N VAL A 210 12.36 -19.01 22.42
CA VAL A 210 12.61 -20.30 23.07
C VAL A 210 13.87 -20.93 22.49
#